data_41e81588e63b20f75f37be2e230dc27d
#
_entry.id   41e81588e63b20f75f37be2e230dc27d
#
_cell.length_a   1.000
_cell.length_b   1.000
_cell.length_c   1.000
_cell.angle_alpha   90.00
_cell.angle_beta   90.00
_cell.angle_gamma   90.00
#
_symmetry.space_group_name_H-M   'P 1'
#
loop_
_entity.id
_entity.type
_entity.pdbx_description
1 polymer ?
#
loop_
_entity_poly.entity_id
_entity_poly.type
_entity_poly.pdbx_seq_one_letter_code
_entity_poly.pdbx_strand_id
1 'polypeptide(L)'
;MAEIKKINSLEEYDEFVNAPDTLNIVKVGAEWCGPCRTLEQTISELNTDEVNGILFGEIDADDEWAEDKIAELKIRGIPVMIAFKVGEEKERVQGGMTKVALMEFIVRNW
;
A
#
# COMPACT_ATOMS: atom_id res chain seq x y z
N MET A 1 15.16 -7.45 -0.56
CA MET A 1 13.72 -7.58 -0.81
C MET A 1 12.97 -6.47 -0.09
N ALA A 2 11.93 -5.95 -0.69
CA ALA A 2 11.16 -4.87 -0.07
C ALA A 2 10.36 -5.37 1.13
N GLU A 3 10.34 -4.59 2.20
CA GLU A 3 9.56 -4.90 3.39
C GLU A 3 8.20 -4.20 3.32
N ILE A 4 7.18 -4.87 3.85
CA ILE A 4 5.84 -4.31 3.97
C ILE A 4 5.56 -4.14 5.46
N LYS A 5 5.43 -2.89 5.90
CA LYS A 5 5.15 -2.60 7.29
C LYS A 5 3.66 -2.76 7.58
N LYS A 6 3.31 -3.54 8.60
CA LYS A 6 1.91 -3.64 8.99
C LYS A 6 1.47 -2.38 9.72
N ILE A 7 0.33 -1.82 9.29
CA ILE A 7 -0.27 -0.63 9.91
C ILE A 7 -1.39 -1.12 10.81
N ASN A 8 -1.25 -0.90 12.12
CA ASN A 8 -2.12 -1.50 13.13
C ASN A 8 -3.06 -0.53 13.82
N SER A 9 -3.00 0.75 13.49
CA SER A 9 -3.84 1.76 14.12
C SER A 9 -3.98 3.00 13.24
N LEU A 10 -4.95 3.83 13.56
CA LEU A 10 -5.13 5.11 12.88
C LEU A 10 -3.90 6.00 13.04
N GLU A 11 -3.28 5.99 14.21
CA GLU A 11 -2.06 6.77 14.46
C GLU A 11 -0.93 6.32 13.55
N GLU A 12 -0.73 5.00 13.43
CA GLU A 12 0.30 4.45 12.55
C GLU A 12 0.01 4.78 11.09
N TYR A 13 -1.28 4.75 10.71
CA TYR A 13 -1.69 5.15 9.37
C TYR A 13 -1.30 6.59 9.07
N ASP A 14 -1.65 7.51 9.98
CA ASP A 14 -1.35 8.93 9.81
C ASP A 14 0.15 9.17 9.71
N GLU A 15 0.95 8.53 10.53
CA GLU A 15 2.41 8.63 10.46
C GLU A 15 2.94 8.10 9.14
N PHE A 16 2.41 6.98 8.69
CA PHE A 16 2.86 6.32 7.46
C PHE A 16 2.61 7.18 6.23
N VAL A 17 1.37 7.66 6.06
CA VAL A 17 1.01 8.40 4.83
C VAL A 17 1.64 9.79 4.80
N ASN A 18 1.99 10.34 5.96
CA ASN A 18 2.61 11.66 6.07
C ASN A 18 4.14 11.64 6.11
N ALA A 19 4.76 10.47 6.02
CA ALA A 19 6.21 10.36 6.05
C ALA A 19 6.83 11.27 4.98
N PRO A 20 7.80 12.12 5.35
CA PRO A 20 8.42 13.04 4.42
C PRO A 20 9.48 12.36 3.55
N ASP A 21 9.73 12.94 2.38
CA ASP A 21 10.82 12.54 1.48
C ASP A 21 10.73 11.13 0.90
N THR A 22 9.55 10.49 1.02
CA THR A 22 9.33 9.15 0.49
C THR A 22 7.98 9.07 -0.21
N LEU A 23 7.89 8.10 -1.12
CA LEU A 23 6.59 7.70 -1.68
C LEU A 23 6.04 6.61 -0.76
N ASN A 24 4.86 6.83 -0.21
CA ASN A 24 4.27 5.95 0.79
C ASN A 24 3.10 5.19 0.17
N ILE A 25 3.29 3.89 -0.05
CA ILE A 25 2.30 3.06 -0.71
C ILE A 25 1.59 2.19 0.30
N VAL A 26 0.28 2.35 0.43
CA VAL A 26 -0.57 1.56 1.31
C VAL A 26 -1.28 0.48 0.50
N LYS A 27 -1.13 -0.77 0.91
CA LYS A 27 -1.90 -1.88 0.37
C LYS A 27 -3.00 -2.25 1.37
N VAL A 28 -4.24 -2.29 0.91
CA VAL A 28 -5.36 -2.76 1.73
C VAL A 28 -5.77 -4.13 1.22
N GLY A 29 -5.80 -5.12 2.10
CA GLY A 29 -6.11 -6.49 1.75
C GLY A 29 -6.61 -7.29 2.92
N ALA A 30 -6.68 -8.61 2.78
CA ALA A 30 -7.08 -9.54 3.83
C ALA A 30 -6.41 -10.89 3.62
N GLU A 31 -6.27 -11.66 4.68
CA GLU A 31 -5.64 -12.99 4.61
C GLU A 31 -6.37 -13.96 3.69
N TRP A 32 -7.69 -13.89 3.68
CA TRP A 32 -8.52 -14.79 2.85
C TRP A 32 -8.54 -14.41 1.37
N CYS A 33 -7.95 -13.30 1.02
CA CYS A 33 -7.98 -12.78 -0.33
C CYS A 33 -6.76 -13.28 -1.13
N GLY A 34 -6.98 -14.19 -2.07
CA GLY A 34 -5.91 -14.75 -2.90
C GLY A 34 -5.12 -13.70 -3.68
N PRO A 35 -5.81 -12.81 -4.43
CA PRO A 35 -5.11 -11.73 -5.17
C PRO A 35 -4.32 -10.78 -4.28
N CYS A 36 -4.76 -10.58 -3.03
CA CYS A 36 -4.02 -9.76 -2.06
C CYS A 36 -2.67 -10.40 -1.73
N ARG A 37 -2.65 -11.71 -1.55
CA ARG A 37 -1.42 -12.45 -1.25
C ARG A 37 -0.47 -12.46 -2.44
N THR A 38 -1.00 -12.57 -3.64
CA THR A 38 -0.19 -12.51 -4.86
C THR A 38 0.47 -11.14 -4.99
N LEU A 39 -0.27 -10.07 -4.72
CA LEU A 39 0.28 -8.71 -4.75
C LEU A 39 1.37 -8.53 -3.70
N GLU A 40 1.15 -9.04 -2.50
CA GLU A 40 2.14 -9.00 -1.43
C GLU A 40 3.43 -9.68 -1.84
N GLN A 41 3.33 -10.85 -2.49
CA GLN A 41 4.48 -11.56 -3.01
C GLN A 41 5.21 -10.74 -4.08
N THR A 42 4.46 -10.12 -4.99
CA THR A 42 5.04 -9.26 -6.02
C THR A 42 5.84 -8.11 -5.41
N ILE A 43 5.29 -7.46 -4.38
CA ILE A 43 5.98 -6.40 -3.66
C ILE A 43 7.26 -6.94 -3.02
N SER A 44 7.18 -8.10 -2.36
CA SER A 44 8.32 -8.67 -1.65
C SER A 44 9.46 -9.10 -2.59
N GLU A 45 9.17 -9.31 -3.86
CA GLU A 45 10.18 -9.66 -4.86
C GLU A 45 10.98 -8.45 -5.36
N LEU A 46 10.56 -7.23 -5.05
CA LEU A 46 11.31 -6.04 -5.43
C LEU A 46 12.61 -5.96 -4.62
N ASN A 47 13.69 -5.59 -5.28
CA ASN A 47 14.96 -5.36 -4.61
C ASN A 47 14.95 -4.04 -3.86
N THR A 48 15.63 -3.97 -2.72
CA THR A 48 15.72 -2.74 -1.94
C THR A 48 16.29 -1.58 -2.75
N ASP A 49 17.21 -1.86 -3.67
CA ASP A 49 17.80 -0.83 -4.53
C ASP A 49 16.78 -0.25 -5.51
N GLU A 50 15.81 -1.07 -5.96
CA GLU A 50 14.77 -0.66 -6.88
C GLU A 50 13.72 0.23 -6.20
N VAL A 51 13.61 0.14 -4.87
CA VAL A 51 12.58 0.81 -4.10
C VAL A 51 13.14 1.74 -3.03
N ASN A 52 14.37 2.21 -3.23
CA ASN A 52 14.97 3.17 -2.32
C ASN A 52 14.12 4.46 -2.29
N GLY A 53 13.72 4.86 -1.10
CA GLY A 53 12.82 6.00 -0.95
C GLY A 53 11.33 5.65 -1.08
N ILE A 54 11.00 4.36 -1.20
CA ILE A 54 9.62 3.89 -1.25
C ILE A 54 9.32 3.13 0.05
N LEU A 55 8.20 3.48 0.68
CA LEU A 55 7.71 2.74 1.84
C LEU A 55 6.45 1.99 1.46
N PHE A 56 6.37 0.73 1.85
CA PHE A 56 5.18 -0.08 1.67
C PHE A 56 4.55 -0.37 3.03
N GLY A 57 3.25 -0.09 3.13
CA GLY A 57 2.48 -0.41 4.32
C GLY A 57 1.27 -1.25 3.97
N GLU A 58 0.76 -1.97 4.94
CA GLU A 58 -0.37 -2.88 4.74
C GLU A 58 -1.43 -2.66 5.79
N ILE A 59 -2.68 -2.55 5.35
CA ILE A 59 -3.85 -2.51 6.22
C ILE A 59 -4.63 -3.80 6.00
N ASP A 60 -4.93 -4.50 7.09
CA ASP A 60 -5.84 -5.64 7.06
C ASP A 60 -7.27 -5.09 7.14
N ALA A 61 -8.06 -5.33 6.09
CA ALA A 61 -9.43 -4.85 6.02
C ALA A 61 -10.32 -5.43 7.13
N ASP A 62 -9.92 -6.54 7.72
CA ASP A 62 -10.66 -7.19 8.81
C ASP A 62 -10.31 -6.60 10.18
N ASP A 63 -9.30 -5.76 10.27
CA ASP A 63 -8.97 -5.10 11.53
C ASP A 63 -10.04 -4.08 11.90
N GLU A 64 -10.48 -4.12 13.15
CA GLU A 64 -11.55 -3.26 13.63
C GLU A 64 -11.25 -1.76 13.43
N TRP A 65 -10.01 -1.34 13.73
CA TRP A 65 -9.63 0.08 13.60
C TRP A 65 -9.74 0.57 12.15
N ALA A 66 -9.59 -0.33 11.17
CA ALA A 66 -9.53 0.03 9.76
C ALA A 66 -10.90 0.30 9.14
N GLU A 67 -11.98 -0.16 9.76
CA GLU A 67 -13.33 -0.07 9.19
C GLU A 67 -13.69 1.35 8.77
N ASP A 68 -13.54 2.30 9.67
CA ASP A 68 -13.89 3.70 9.39
C ASP A 68 -12.97 4.31 8.34
N LYS A 69 -11.67 3.98 8.40
CA LYS A 69 -10.71 4.50 7.44
C LYS A 69 -10.98 3.97 6.03
N ILE A 70 -11.33 2.71 5.90
CA ILE A 70 -11.69 2.11 4.62
C ILE A 70 -12.93 2.79 4.03
N ALA A 71 -13.92 3.07 4.87
CA ALA A 71 -15.12 3.78 4.43
C ALA A 71 -14.79 5.22 4.02
N GLU A 72 -13.96 5.91 4.80
CA GLU A 72 -13.53 7.27 4.49
C GLU A 72 -12.77 7.35 3.17
N LEU A 73 -11.88 6.39 2.91
CA LEU A 73 -11.11 6.31 1.68
C LEU A 73 -11.95 5.80 0.50
N LYS A 74 -13.20 5.42 0.74
CA LYS A 74 -14.12 4.91 -0.29
C LYS A 74 -13.58 3.68 -1.00
N ILE A 75 -12.95 2.80 -0.25
CA ILE A 75 -12.43 1.55 -0.77
C ILE A 75 -13.57 0.55 -0.83
N ARG A 76 -13.84 0.02 -2.02
CA ARG A 76 -14.96 -0.90 -2.27
C ARG A 76 -14.54 -2.33 -2.57
N GLY A 77 -13.27 -2.56 -2.82
CA GLY A 77 -12.76 -3.88 -3.14
C GLY A 77 -11.30 -3.99 -2.79
N ILE A 78 -10.83 -5.21 -2.60
CA ILE A 78 -9.45 -5.52 -2.27
C ILE A 78 -8.89 -6.53 -3.28
N PRO A 79 -7.56 -6.49 -3.54
CA PRO A 79 -6.62 -5.53 -2.98
C PRO A 79 -6.73 -4.16 -3.64
N VAL A 80 -6.32 -3.13 -2.94
CA VAL A 80 -6.13 -1.81 -3.52
C VAL A 80 -4.80 -1.26 -3.00
N MET A 81 -4.06 -0.59 -3.88
CA MET A 81 -2.85 0.14 -3.51
C MET A 81 -3.08 1.62 -3.72
N ILE A 82 -2.68 2.41 -2.74
CA ILE A 82 -2.81 3.87 -2.79
C ILE A 82 -1.44 4.47 -2.53
N ALA A 83 -0.98 5.31 -3.43
CA ALA A 83 0.29 6.02 -3.27
C ALA A 83 0.03 7.39 -2.65
N PHE A 84 0.74 7.68 -1.57
CA PHE A 84 0.67 8.96 -0.87
C PHE A 84 2.02 9.66 -0.86
N LYS A 85 2.00 10.98 -0.94
CA LYS A 85 3.15 11.83 -0.65
C LYS A 85 2.74 12.90 0.34
N VAL A 86 3.34 12.89 1.51
CA VAL A 86 3.07 13.84 2.60
C VAL A 86 1.56 13.99 2.83
N GLY A 87 0.89 12.85 2.97
CA GLY A 87 -0.54 12.79 3.24
C GLY A 87 -1.47 12.97 2.05
N GLU A 88 -0.94 13.35 0.88
CA GLU A 88 -1.75 13.54 -0.32
C GLU A 88 -1.81 12.27 -1.16
N GLU A 89 -3.02 11.83 -1.48
CA GLU A 89 -3.22 10.69 -2.36
C GLU A 89 -2.84 11.07 -3.79
N LYS A 90 -1.90 10.34 -4.40
CA LYS A 90 -1.44 10.61 -5.76
C LYS A 90 -2.17 9.73 -6.77
N GLU A 91 -2.31 8.46 -6.48
CA GLU A 91 -2.98 7.51 -7.37
C GLU A 91 -3.37 6.27 -6.58
N ARG A 92 -4.43 5.59 -7.03
CA ARG A 92 -4.79 4.27 -6.50
C ARG A 92 -5.05 3.31 -7.63
N VAL A 93 -4.75 2.05 -7.40
CA VAL A 93 -5.01 0.97 -8.34
C VAL A 93 -5.70 -0.17 -7.59
N GLN A 94 -6.81 -0.65 -8.14
CA GLN A 94 -7.56 -1.76 -7.57
C GLN A 94 -7.18 -3.05 -8.29
N GLY A 95 -7.08 -4.15 -7.53
CA GLY A 95 -6.74 -5.46 -8.07
C GLY A 95 -5.26 -5.76 -8.01
N GLY A 96 -4.91 -6.94 -8.49
CA GLY A 96 -3.50 -7.36 -8.53
C GLY A 96 -2.75 -6.65 -9.64
N MET A 97 -1.43 -6.70 -9.59
CA MET A 97 -0.61 -6.18 -10.66
C MET A 97 0.68 -6.99 -10.79
N THR A 98 1.21 -7.00 -12.02
CA THR A 98 2.49 -7.63 -12.30
C THR A 98 3.63 -6.76 -11.74
N LYS A 99 4.82 -7.33 -11.67
CA LYS A 99 6.00 -6.57 -11.23
C LYS A 99 6.23 -5.35 -12.14
N VAL A 100 6.07 -5.51 -13.46
CA VAL A 100 6.25 -4.41 -14.41
C VAL A 100 5.24 -3.31 -14.15
N ALA A 101 3.96 -3.66 -13.98
CA ALA A 101 2.91 -2.68 -13.69
C ALA A 101 3.16 -1.96 -12.37
N LEU A 102 3.64 -2.68 -11.37
CA LEU A 102 3.98 -2.10 -10.06
C LEU A 102 5.12 -1.09 -10.19
N MET A 103 6.17 -1.45 -10.94
CA MET A 103 7.29 -0.53 -11.16
C MET A 103 6.85 0.72 -11.91
N GLU A 104 5.98 0.58 -12.90
CA GLU A 104 5.43 1.73 -13.63
C GLU A 104 4.61 2.62 -12.71
N PHE A 105 3.81 2.03 -11.83
CA PHE A 105 3.03 2.75 -10.82
C PHE A 105 3.94 3.56 -9.90
N ILE A 106 5.02 2.97 -9.44
CA ILE A 106 6.00 3.63 -8.58
C ILE A 106 6.65 4.81 -9.30
N VAL A 107 7.13 4.58 -10.51
CA VAL A 107 7.87 5.59 -11.28
C VAL A 107 7.00 6.81 -11.57
N ARG A 108 5.75 6.61 -12.00
CA ARG A 108 4.90 7.76 -12.34
C ARG A 108 4.39 8.53 -11.13
N ASN A 109 4.49 7.96 -9.94
CA ASN A 109 4.02 8.62 -8.70
C ASN A 109 5.17 9.10 -7.81
N TRP A 110 6.38 8.81 -8.21
CA TRP A 110 7.59 9.15 -7.44
C TRP A 110 7.84 10.69 -7.36
#